data_00398dc3e06881ad9f9e875450dc340d
#
_entry.id   00398dc3e06881ad9f9e875450dc340d
#
_cell.length_a   1.000
_cell.length_b   1.000
_cell.length_c   1.000
_cell.angle_alpha   90.00
_cell.angle_beta   90.00
_cell.angle_gamma   90.00
#
_symmetry.space_group_name_H-M   'P 1'
#
loop_
_entity.id
_entity.type
_entity.pdbx_description
1 polymer ?
#
loop_
_entity_poly.entity_id
_entity_poly.type
_entity_poly.pdbx_seq_one_letter_code
_entity_poly.pdbx_strand_id
1 'polypeptide(L)'
;MRISNLFNQLASYEAIRNYANGIGDINPLYRDEEYASKSPYGALIAHPAWFVSVFPHWVLQGLPGVHADHSASDWEFLRPVYVNDKITPKNYFVGFDVKSSKFAGKTAFEYQRFEYWNQHGELVSRGYNMLVRYERQTAIAKSEKGEGKYDDIKVPHPWTEEEMEKVDRDVMAEEIRGPKT
;
A
#
# COMPACT_ATOMS: atom_id res chain seq x y z
N MET A 1 11.51 -20.54 -1.40
CA MET A 1 11.37 -19.11 -1.05
C MET A 1 10.98 -19.01 0.41
N ARG A 2 11.73 -18.26 1.23
CA ARG A 2 11.42 -18.08 2.66
C ARG A 2 10.48 -16.90 2.77
N ILE A 3 9.20 -17.14 3.01
CA ILE A 3 8.26 -16.08 3.32
C ILE A 3 8.55 -15.68 4.78
N SER A 4 8.90 -14.43 5.01
CA SER A 4 9.00 -13.87 6.36
C SER A 4 7.62 -13.87 7.03
N ASN A 5 7.58 -13.78 8.35
CA ASN A 5 6.32 -13.72 9.09
C ASN A 5 5.42 -12.62 8.53
N LEU A 6 4.23 -13.01 8.12
CA LEU A 6 3.20 -12.11 7.62
C LEU A 6 2.49 -11.41 8.79
N PHE A 7 2.08 -10.14 8.62
CA PHE A 7 1.43 -9.38 9.70
C PHE A 7 -0.04 -9.78 9.86
N ASN A 8 -0.90 -9.41 8.94
CA ASN A 8 -2.33 -9.61 9.05
C ASN A 8 -2.82 -10.74 8.13
N GLN A 9 -2.48 -11.99 8.45
CA GLN A 9 -2.89 -13.13 7.64
C GLN A 9 -4.36 -13.52 7.85
N LEU A 10 -4.88 -13.29 9.06
CA LEU A 10 -6.26 -13.52 9.41
C LEU A 10 -7.04 -12.20 9.31
N ALA A 11 -8.10 -12.19 8.52
CA ALA A 11 -9.04 -11.08 8.44
C ALA A 11 -9.97 -11.07 9.67
N SER A 12 -9.41 -10.91 10.88
CA SER A 12 -10.23 -10.80 12.09
C SER A 12 -11.05 -9.50 12.07
N TYR A 13 -12.09 -9.44 12.89
CA TYR A 13 -12.90 -8.24 13.04
C TYR A 13 -12.03 -7.00 13.35
N GLU A 14 -11.08 -7.16 14.28
CA GLU A 14 -10.18 -6.09 14.66
C GLU A 14 -9.24 -5.67 13.53
N ALA A 15 -8.70 -6.64 12.77
CA ALA A 15 -7.82 -6.35 11.64
C ALA A 15 -8.54 -5.58 10.54
N ILE A 16 -9.78 -5.96 10.22
CA ILE A 16 -10.64 -5.28 9.25
C ILE A 16 -10.95 -3.86 9.72
N ARG A 17 -11.45 -3.71 10.96
CA ARG A 17 -11.80 -2.42 11.55
C ARG A 17 -10.61 -1.48 11.68
N ASN A 18 -9.47 -1.98 12.13
CA ASN A 18 -8.27 -1.16 12.29
C ASN A 18 -7.75 -0.67 10.94
N TYR A 19 -7.85 -1.48 9.91
CA TYR A 19 -7.49 -1.05 8.54
C TYR A 19 -8.43 0.06 8.07
N ALA A 20 -9.74 -0.14 8.17
CA ALA A 20 -10.74 0.87 7.80
C ALA A 20 -10.55 2.19 8.58
N ASN A 21 -10.26 2.11 9.89
CA ASN A 21 -9.94 3.28 10.70
C ASN A 21 -8.68 4.00 10.22
N GLY A 22 -7.63 3.22 9.88
CA GLY A 22 -6.34 3.77 9.45
C GLY A 22 -6.40 4.54 8.13
N ILE A 23 -7.34 4.20 7.25
CA ILE A 23 -7.58 4.90 5.97
C ILE A 23 -8.74 5.89 6.04
N GLY A 24 -9.39 6.06 7.19
CA GLY A 24 -10.53 6.95 7.38
C GLY A 24 -11.83 6.48 6.74
N ASP A 25 -11.96 5.19 6.39
CA ASP A 25 -13.18 4.66 5.77
C ASP A 25 -14.22 4.29 6.84
N ILE A 26 -15.37 4.97 6.79
CA ILE A 26 -16.47 4.80 7.73
C ILE A 26 -17.56 3.85 7.22
N ASN A 27 -17.36 3.19 6.08
CA ASN A 27 -18.36 2.30 5.49
C ASN A 27 -18.77 1.19 6.47
N PRO A 28 -20.08 1.05 6.79
CA PRO A 28 -20.56 0.10 7.77
C PRO A 28 -20.34 -1.38 7.38
N LEU A 29 -20.09 -1.69 6.10
CA LEU A 29 -19.72 -3.04 5.65
C LEU A 29 -18.46 -3.59 6.33
N TYR A 30 -17.58 -2.71 6.83
CA TYR A 30 -16.31 -3.07 7.46
C TYR A 30 -16.33 -2.95 8.98
N ARG A 31 -17.47 -2.55 9.57
CA ARG A 31 -17.52 -2.11 10.96
C ARG A 31 -18.75 -2.60 11.76
N ASP A 32 -19.89 -2.74 11.07
CA ASP A 32 -21.19 -3.02 11.65
C ASP A 32 -21.67 -4.38 11.17
N GLU A 33 -21.64 -5.37 12.09
CA GLU A 33 -22.04 -6.74 11.78
C GLU A 33 -23.53 -6.84 11.45
N GLU A 34 -24.38 -6.04 12.10
CA GLU A 34 -25.82 -6.05 11.85
C GLU A 34 -26.13 -5.50 10.46
N TYR A 35 -25.49 -4.38 10.09
CA TYR A 35 -25.61 -3.83 8.74
C TYR A 35 -25.09 -4.80 7.68
N ALA A 36 -23.89 -5.33 7.90
CA ALA A 36 -23.23 -6.23 6.96
C ALA A 36 -24.02 -7.53 6.73
N SER A 37 -24.63 -8.07 7.78
CA SER A 37 -25.48 -9.28 7.69
C SER A 37 -26.72 -9.09 6.82
N LYS A 38 -27.24 -7.87 6.72
CA LYS A 38 -28.39 -7.49 5.88
C LYS A 38 -27.98 -7.09 4.46
N SER A 39 -26.68 -6.96 4.19
CA SER A 39 -26.14 -6.62 2.88
C SER A 39 -26.12 -7.85 1.94
N PRO A 40 -25.90 -7.66 0.62
CA PRO A 40 -25.70 -8.76 -0.31
C PRO A 40 -24.56 -9.71 0.05
N TYR A 41 -23.63 -9.28 0.90
CA TYR A 41 -22.51 -10.10 1.40
C TYR A 41 -22.89 -11.04 2.53
N GLY A 42 -23.95 -10.72 3.29
CA GLY A 42 -24.43 -11.54 4.40
C GLY A 42 -23.52 -11.57 5.65
N ALA A 43 -22.37 -10.93 5.61
CA ALA A 43 -21.40 -10.85 6.70
C ALA A 43 -20.46 -9.66 6.50
N LEU A 44 -19.70 -9.36 7.55
CA LEU A 44 -18.64 -8.35 7.52
C LEU A 44 -17.55 -8.73 6.50
N ILE A 45 -17.12 -7.77 5.70
CA ILE A 45 -16.06 -7.94 4.71
C ILE A 45 -14.91 -6.99 5.00
N ALA A 46 -13.72 -7.31 4.52
CA ALA A 46 -12.59 -6.41 4.53
C ALA A 46 -12.68 -5.38 3.40
N HIS A 47 -12.16 -4.17 3.64
CA HIS A 47 -11.94 -3.21 2.57
C HIS A 47 -11.08 -3.85 1.45
N PRO A 48 -11.38 -3.62 0.15
CA PRO A 48 -10.65 -4.27 -0.95
C PRO A 48 -9.13 -4.11 -0.87
N ALA A 49 -8.63 -2.96 -0.44
CA ALA A 49 -7.20 -2.74 -0.28
C ALA A 49 -6.60 -3.32 1.03
N TRP A 50 -7.38 -4.03 1.85
CA TRP A 50 -6.89 -4.64 3.10
C TRP A 50 -5.69 -5.59 2.87
N PHE A 51 -5.56 -6.17 1.67
CA PHE A 51 -4.43 -7.03 1.30
C PHE A 51 -3.06 -6.37 1.49
N VAL A 52 -2.98 -5.03 1.42
CA VAL A 52 -1.74 -4.27 1.68
C VAL A 52 -1.24 -4.52 3.09
N SER A 53 -2.13 -4.80 4.04
CA SER A 53 -1.77 -5.11 5.42
C SER A 53 -1.19 -6.52 5.61
N VAL A 54 -1.34 -7.41 4.62
CA VAL A 54 -0.72 -8.74 4.60
C VAL A 54 0.74 -8.65 4.15
N PHE A 55 1.47 -7.74 4.78
CA PHE A 55 2.87 -7.41 4.50
C PHE A 55 3.81 -8.40 5.23
N PRO A 56 5.01 -8.72 4.75
CA PRO A 56 5.77 -8.11 3.63
C PRO A 56 5.84 -8.96 2.34
N HIS A 57 4.84 -9.70 1.99
CA HIS A 57 4.84 -10.69 0.91
C HIS A 57 5.22 -10.14 -0.48
N TRP A 58 4.94 -8.87 -0.77
CA TRP A 58 5.18 -8.22 -2.06
C TRP A 58 6.55 -7.57 -2.19
N VAL A 59 7.40 -7.71 -1.17
CA VAL A 59 8.79 -7.25 -1.22
C VAL A 59 9.71 -8.46 -1.31
N LEU A 60 10.38 -8.66 -2.44
CA LEU A 60 11.44 -9.67 -2.55
C LEU A 60 12.62 -9.23 -1.70
N GLN A 61 12.89 -10.02 -0.66
CA GLN A 61 14.02 -9.82 0.24
C GLN A 61 15.27 -10.51 -0.31
N GLY A 62 16.45 -10.01 0.04
CA GLY A 62 17.70 -10.73 -0.19
C GLY A 62 18.64 -10.12 -1.20
N LEU A 63 18.49 -8.84 -1.52
CA LEU A 63 19.45 -8.08 -2.31
C LEU A 63 20.15 -7.03 -1.40
N PRO A 64 21.17 -7.43 -0.61
CA PRO A 64 21.87 -6.50 0.28
C PRO A 64 22.57 -5.40 -0.55
N GLY A 65 22.51 -4.15 -0.05
CA GLY A 65 23.10 -3.00 -0.75
C GLY A 65 22.26 -2.43 -1.91
N VAL A 66 21.19 -3.11 -2.31
CA VAL A 66 20.26 -2.64 -3.34
C VAL A 66 19.02 -2.08 -2.68
N HIS A 67 18.70 -0.84 -2.95
CA HIS A 67 17.47 -0.21 -2.50
C HIS A 67 16.27 -0.66 -3.33
N ALA A 68 15.07 -0.53 -2.79
CA ALA A 68 13.83 -0.85 -3.50
C ALA A 68 12.80 0.24 -3.20
N ASP A 69 12.44 0.97 -4.23
CA ASP A 69 11.30 1.87 -4.20
C ASP A 69 10.11 1.21 -4.87
N HIS A 70 8.95 1.29 -4.24
CA HIS A 70 7.70 0.92 -4.88
C HIS A 70 7.33 1.96 -5.92
N SER A 71 7.02 1.52 -7.13
CA SER A 71 6.71 2.40 -8.25
C SER A 71 5.26 2.31 -8.69
N ALA A 72 4.75 1.10 -8.87
CA ALA A 72 3.38 0.89 -9.31
C ALA A 72 2.84 -0.46 -8.84
N SER A 73 1.53 -0.54 -8.70
CA SER A 73 0.82 -1.80 -8.53
C SER A 73 -0.52 -1.75 -9.27
N ASP A 74 -0.82 -2.85 -9.97
CA ASP A 74 -2.13 -3.11 -10.55
C ASP A 74 -2.82 -4.20 -9.74
N TRP A 75 -4.10 -4.01 -9.42
CA TRP A 75 -4.87 -4.93 -8.60
C TRP A 75 -6.16 -5.34 -9.27
N GLU A 76 -6.44 -6.64 -9.22
CA GLU A 76 -7.74 -7.21 -9.53
C GLU A 76 -8.35 -7.81 -8.25
N PHE A 77 -9.50 -7.31 -7.85
CA PHE A 77 -10.27 -7.83 -6.72
C PHE A 77 -11.35 -8.76 -7.28
N LEU A 78 -11.19 -10.06 -7.04
CA LEU A 78 -12.03 -11.10 -7.65
C LEU A 78 -13.16 -11.54 -6.74
N ARG A 79 -12.93 -11.52 -5.43
CA ARG A 79 -13.87 -11.93 -4.40
C ARG A 79 -13.72 -11.06 -3.15
N PRO A 80 -14.81 -10.84 -2.38
CA PRO A 80 -14.69 -10.23 -1.06
C PRO A 80 -13.87 -11.13 -0.13
N VAL A 81 -13.17 -10.51 0.81
CA VAL A 81 -12.56 -11.19 1.95
C VAL A 81 -13.52 -11.05 3.12
N TYR A 82 -13.99 -12.15 3.64
CA TYR A 82 -14.91 -12.18 4.76
C TYR A 82 -14.18 -12.16 6.11
N VAL A 83 -14.88 -11.74 7.13
CA VAL A 83 -14.38 -11.88 8.51
C VAL A 83 -13.98 -13.34 8.78
N ASN A 84 -12.82 -13.52 9.42
CA ASN A 84 -12.18 -14.80 9.71
C ASN A 84 -11.59 -15.55 8.50
N ASP A 85 -11.58 -14.96 7.30
CA ASP A 85 -10.81 -15.52 6.20
C ASP A 85 -9.31 -15.50 6.52
N LYS A 86 -8.64 -16.61 6.21
CA LYS A 86 -7.19 -16.72 6.30
C LYS A 86 -6.58 -16.56 4.92
N ILE A 87 -5.84 -15.48 4.72
CA ILE A 87 -5.26 -15.14 3.43
C ILE A 87 -3.82 -15.63 3.33
N THR A 88 -3.55 -16.38 2.25
CA THR A 88 -2.22 -16.87 1.91
C THR A 88 -1.72 -16.17 0.66
N PRO A 89 -0.72 -15.27 0.77
CA PRO A 89 -0.14 -14.61 -0.37
C PRO A 89 0.87 -15.52 -1.08
N LYS A 90 0.94 -15.38 -2.41
CA LYS A 90 2.01 -15.93 -3.25
C LYS A 90 2.61 -14.81 -4.08
N ASN A 91 3.92 -14.75 -4.14
CA ASN A 91 4.63 -13.75 -4.94
C ASN A 91 5.57 -14.46 -5.92
N TYR A 92 5.55 -14.00 -7.16
CA TYR A 92 6.32 -14.55 -8.27
C TYR A 92 7.18 -13.45 -8.88
N PHE A 93 8.46 -13.74 -9.03
CA PHE A 93 9.32 -12.91 -9.84
C PHE A 93 8.97 -13.14 -11.32
N VAL A 94 8.72 -12.06 -12.05
CA VAL A 94 8.34 -12.10 -13.48
C VAL A 94 9.54 -11.78 -14.36
N GLY A 95 10.33 -10.78 -13.99
CA GLY A 95 11.49 -10.35 -14.72
C GLY A 95 11.97 -8.97 -14.28
N PHE A 96 12.93 -8.43 -15.01
CA PHE A 96 13.42 -7.07 -14.79
C PHE A 96 13.99 -6.47 -16.07
N ASP A 97 13.93 -5.14 -16.15
CA ASP A 97 14.61 -4.34 -17.17
C ASP A 97 15.68 -3.47 -16.51
N VAL A 98 16.85 -3.40 -17.14
CA VAL A 98 17.93 -2.51 -16.65
C VAL A 98 18.01 -1.27 -17.55
N LYS A 99 17.95 -0.10 -16.91
CA LYS A 99 18.07 1.20 -17.59
C LYS A 99 19.11 2.07 -16.90
N SER A 100 19.74 2.97 -17.66
CA SER A 100 20.57 4.00 -17.08
C SER A 100 19.72 5.11 -16.47
N SER A 101 20.04 5.50 -15.24
CA SER A 101 19.39 6.58 -14.51
C SER A 101 20.39 7.69 -14.23
N LYS A 102 19.97 8.94 -14.41
CA LYS A 102 20.77 10.11 -14.02
C LYS A 102 21.01 10.13 -12.52
N PHE A 103 20.02 9.72 -11.73
CA PHE A 103 20.06 9.71 -10.26
C PHE A 103 20.96 8.60 -9.69
N ALA A 104 20.78 7.36 -10.14
CA ALA A 104 21.36 6.19 -9.46
C ALA A 104 22.28 5.35 -10.37
N GLY A 105 22.67 5.86 -11.55
CA GLY A 105 23.47 5.09 -12.49
C GLY A 105 22.66 3.96 -13.12
N LYS A 106 23.00 2.69 -12.80
CA LYS A 106 22.21 1.54 -13.24
C LYS A 106 20.99 1.37 -12.31
N THR A 107 19.82 1.28 -12.92
CA THR A 107 18.54 1.07 -12.24
C THR A 107 17.84 -0.12 -12.88
N ALA A 108 17.38 -1.07 -12.07
CA ALA A 108 16.57 -2.19 -12.54
C ALA A 108 15.09 -1.97 -12.15
N PHE A 109 14.22 -2.13 -13.13
CA PHE A 109 12.77 -2.18 -12.92
C PHE A 109 12.40 -3.65 -12.77
N GLU A 110 12.07 -4.04 -11.55
CA GLU A 110 11.72 -5.41 -11.20
C GLU A 110 10.21 -5.58 -11.25
N TYR A 111 9.76 -6.61 -11.96
CA TYR A 111 8.35 -6.96 -12.12
C TYR A 111 8.03 -8.20 -11.32
N GLN A 112 6.96 -8.11 -10.54
CA GLN A 112 6.45 -9.19 -9.72
C GLN A 112 4.97 -9.38 -9.98
N ARG A 113 4.51 -10.62 -9.90
CA ARG A 113 3.11 -10.99 -9.85
C ARG A 113 2.80 -11.48 -8.45
N PHE A 114 1.69 -11.05 -7.88
CA PHE A 114 1.22 -11.52 -6.60
C PHE A 114 -0.21 -12.06 -6.70
N GLU A 115 -0.53 -12.99 -5.82
CA GLU A 115 -1.81 -13.65 -5.71
C GLU A 115 -2.16 -13.81 -4.23
N TYR A 116 -3.43 -13.67 -3.90
CA TYR A 116 -3.96 -13.88 -2.57
C TYR A 116 -5.03 -14.96 -2.62
N TRP A 117 -4.85 -15.98 -1.81
CA TRP A 117 -5.71 -17.14 -1.75
C TRP A 117 -6.32 -17.25 -0.36
N ASN A 118 -7.63 -17.56 -0.29
CA ASN A 118 -8.27 -17.86 0.99
C ASN A 118 -8.01 -19.32 1.44
N GLN A 119 -8.52 -19.68 2.61
CA GLN A 119 -8.38 -21.03 3.18
C GLN A 119 -9.09 -22.13 2.40
N HIS A 120 -10.00 -21.76 1.53
CA HIS A 120 -10.73 -22.68 0.65
C HIS A 120 -10.02 -22.96 -0.68
N GLY A 121 -8.85 -22.36 -0.89
CA GLY A 121 -8.09 -22.47 -2.13
C GLY A 121 -8.67 -21.61 -3.27
N GLU A 122 -9.48 -20.62 -2.95
CA GLU A 122 -10.02 -19.67 -3.93
C GLU A 122 -9.10 -18.46 -4.06
N LEU A 123 -8.89 -18.02 -5.31
CA LEU A 123 -8.17 -16.79 -5.62
C LEU A 123 -9.09 -15.59 -5.33
N VAL A 124 -8.72 -14.78 -4.36
CA VAL A 124 -9.51 -13.63 -3.92
C VAL A 124 -9.01 -12.31 -4.52
N SER A 125 -7.71 -12.21 -4.78
CA SER A 125 -7.11 -11.06 -5.47
C SER A 125 -5.81 -11.47 -6.14
N ARG A 126 -5.45 -10.74 -7.19
CA ARG A 126 -4.15 -10.84 -7.85
C ARG A 126 -3.71 -9.49 -8.39
N GLY A 127 -2.45 -9.39 -8.77
CA GLY A 127 -1.96 -8.18 -9.42
C GLY A 127 -0.49 -8.26 -9.76
N TYR A 128 0.00 -7.13 -10.24
CA TYR A 128 1.40 -6.91 -10.57
C TYR A 128 1.96 -5.78 -9.76
N ASN A 129 3.24 -5.90 -9.44
CA ASN A 129 4.00 -4.89 -8.72
C ASN A 129 5.27 -4.56 -9.49
N MET A 130 5.62 -3.29 -9.53
CA MET A 130 6.88 -2.81 -10.09
C MET A 130 7.68 -2.12 -9.00
N LEU A 131 8.90 -2.63 -8.79
CA LEU A 131 9.89 -2.02 -7.91
C LEU A 131 11.01 -1.42 -8.72
N VAL A 132 11.50 -0.28 -8.28
CA VAL A 132 12.71 0.35 -8.81
C VAL A 132 13.88 0.00 -7.89
N ARG A 133 14.85 -0.73 -8.44
CA ARG A 133 16.04 -1.19 -7.73
C ARG A 133 17.27 -0.42 -8.15
N TYR A 134 18.05 0.07 -7.21
CA TYR A 134 19.31 0.77 -7.49
C TYR A 134 20.32 0.63 -6.33
N GLU A 135 21.58 0.86 -6.61
CA GLU A 135 22.64 0.82 -5.60
C GLU A 135 22.53 2.01 -4.66
N ARG A 136 22.34 1.73 -3.38
CA ARG A 136 22.18 2.76 -2.34
C ARG A 136 23.40 3.70 -2.26
N GLN A 137 24.59 3.14 -2.33
CA GLN A 137 25.83 3.95 -2.23
C GLN A 137 25.97 4.95 -3.37
N THR A 138 25.62 4.55 -4.60
CA THR A 138 25.63 5.44 -5.77
C THR A 138 24.65 6.61 -5.59
N ALA A 139 23.46 6.34 -5.05
CA ALA A 139 22.46 7.37 -4.80
C ALA A 139 22.90 8.34 -3.69
N ILE A 140 23.49 7.83 -2.59
CA ILE A 140 24.04 8.65 -1.50
C ILE A 140 25.18 9.54 -2.02
N ALA A 141 26.15 8.98 -2.74
CA ALA A 141 27.28 9.74 -3.24
C ALA A 141 26.89 10.87 -4.21
N LYS A 142 25.78 10.70 -4.95
CA LYS A 142 25.24 11.77 -5.79
C LYS A 142 24.49 12.84 -4.98
N SER A 143 23.74 12.44 -3.99
CA SER A 143 23.06 13.37 -3.09
C SER A 143 24.07 14.25 -2.33
N GLU A 144 25.18 13.67 -1.84
CA GLU A 144 26.26 14.40 -1.20
C GLU A 144 26.97 15.42 -2.13
N LYS A 145 26.90 15.24 -3.43
CA LYS A 145 27.41 16.17 -4.45
C LYS A 145 26.40 17.21 -4.91
N GLY A 146 25.21 17.29 -4.32
CA GLY A 146 24.14 18.16 -4.76
C GLY A 146 23.47 17.71 -6.07
N GLU A 147 23.63 16.44 -6.43
CA GLU A 147 23.02 15.81 -7.62
C GLU A 147 21.88 14.84 -7.25
N GLY A 148 21.37 14.96 -6.04
CA GLY A 148 20.30 14.11 -5.50
C GLY A 148 18.96 14.36 -6.21
N LYS A 149 18.10 13.35 -6.18
CA LYS A 149 16.77 13.37 -6.82
C LYS A 149 15.89 14.55 -6.35
N TYR A 150 16.13 15.02 -5.13
CA TYR A 150 15.31 16.02 -4.45
C TYR A 150 16.04 17.32 -4.13
N ASP A 151 17.29 17.48 -4.62
CA ASP A 151 18.10 18.64 -4.32
C ASP A 151 17.50 19.94 -4.90
N ASP A 152 16.70 19.82 -5.98
CA ASP A 152 15.97 20.94 -6.59
C ASP A 152 14.63 21.25 -5.89
N ILE A 153 14.21 20.39 -4.96
CA ILE A 153 12.95 20.60 -4.24
C ILE A 153 13.20 21.61 -3.12
N LYS A 154 12.61 22.79 -3.26
CA LYS A 154 12.57 23.74 -2.16
C LYS A 154 11.81 23.11 -1.00
N VAL A 155 12.48 22.95 0.14
CA VAL A 155 11.81 22.50 1.36
C VAL A 155 10.68 23.50 1.64
N PRO A 156 9.46 23.03 1.95
CA PRO A 156 8.38 23.93 2.32
C PRO A 156 8.85 24.83 3.47
N HIS A 157 8.57 26.12 3.36
CA HIS A 157 8.79 27.04 4.47
C HIS A 157 7.82 26.69 5.62
N PRO A 158 8.14 27.04 6.86
CA PRO A 158 7.18 26.94 7.95
C PRO A 158 5.90 27.68 7.58
N TRP A 159 4.75 27.07 7.86
CA TRP A 159 3.45 27.69 7.61
C TRP A 159 3.36 29.04 8.33
N THR A 160 2.94 30.07 7.63
CA THR A 160 2.65 31.36 8.23
C THR A 160 1.32 31.33 8.99
N GLU A 161 1.09 32.26 9.89
CA GLU A 161 -0.21 32.38 10.60
C GLU A 161 -1.37 32.51 9.62
N GLU A 162 -1.21 33.31 8.55
CA GLU A 162 -2.24 33.50 7.52
C GLU A 162 -2.56 32.22 6.74
N GLU A 163 -1.54 31.42 6.43
CA GLU A 163 -1.72 30.10 5.78
C GLU A 163 -2.43 29.13 6.72
N MET A 164 -2.08 29.10 8.01
CA MET A 164 -2.76 28.28 9.00
C MET A 164 -4.22 28.68 9.20
N GLU A 165 -4.51 29.98 9.29
CA GLU A 165 -5.89 30.48 9.35
C GLU A 165 -6.71 30.08 8.12
N LYS A 166 -6.09 30.03 6.94
CA LYS A 166 -6.75 29.55 5.73
C LYS A 166 -7.09 28.07 5.84
N VAL A 167 -6.15 27.24 6.30
CA VAL A 167 -6.37 25.80 6.53
C VAL A 167 -7.52 25.60 7.51
N ASP A 168 -7.54 26.31 8.62
CA ASP A 168 -8.61 26.22 9.62
C ASP A 168 -9.97 26.60 9.04
N ARG A 169 -10.05 27.66 8.24
CA ARG A 169 -11.28 28.04 7.54
C ARG A 169 -11.75 26.96 6.57
N ASP A 170 -10.82 26.33 5.82
CA ASP A 170 -11.14 25.31 4.84
C ASP A 170 -11.65 24.03 5.56
N VAL A 171 -11.00 23.62 6.65
CA VAL A 171 -11.43 22.49 7.49
C VAL A 171 -12.81 22.72 8.09
N MET A 172 -13.05 23.90 8.69
CA MET A 172 -14.35 24.25 9.26
C MET A 172 -15.45 24.29 8.18
N ALA A 173 -15.13 24.73 6.97
CA ALA A 173 -16.08 24.72 5.86
C ALA A 173 -16.41 23.29 5.38
N GLU A 174 -15.49 22.34 5.50
CA GLU A 174 -15.74 20.94 5.20
C GLU A 174 -16.61 20.26 6.28
N GLU A 175 -16.34 20.53 7.55
CA GLU A 175 -17.16 20.03 8.67
C GLU A 175 -18.62 20.51 8.56
N ILE A 176 -18.84 21.78 8.21
CA ILE A 176 -20.18 22.34 8.01
C ILE A 176 -20.91 21.70 6.83
N ARG A 177 -20.17 21.35 5.75
CA ARG A 177 -20.77 20.68 4.59
C ARG A 177 -21.27 19.27 4.90
N GLY A 178 -20.69 18.61 5.89
CA GLY A 178 -20.94 17.22 6.18
C GLY A 178 -20.44 16.25 5.10
N PRO A 179 -20.56 14.94 5.32
CA PRO A 179 -20.20 13.96 4.31
C PRO A 179 -21.09 14.11 3.09
N LYS A 180 -20.50 14.12 1.92
CA LYS A 180 -21.24 14.03 0.65
C LYS A 180 -21.90 12.66 0.61
N THR A 181 -23.22 12.61 0.69
CA THR A 181 -24.03 11.40 0.46
C THR A 181 -24.02 11.03 -1.01
#